data_b0cefacb8da692dd271073fa26c63e68
#
_entry.id   b0cefacb8da692dd271073fa26c63e68
#
_cell.length_a   1.000
_cell.length_b   1.000
_cell.length_c   1.000
_cell.angle_alpha   90.00
_cell.angle_beta   90.00
_cell.angle_gamma   90.00
#
_symmetry.space_group_name_H-M   'P 1'
#
loop_
_entity.id
_entity.type
_entity.pdbx_description
1 polymer ?
#
loop_
_entity_poly.entity_id
_entity_poly.type
_entity_poly.pdbx_seq_one_letter_code
_entity_poly.pdbx_strand_id
1 'polypeptide(L)'
;MKSIRPHTVSHIFTAALGLALLLNLAEAKELSLREPQPAAVPQRTFTITDFGARGDGATMATDAIRKAIEACAKSGGGRVIVPAGIFLTGPIALASRTALVLEKGAVLQASDRFADFGLPDPLPAVQSEIDAFKKQLRPLISGTKLEDVSILGEGIIDGAGAAWWAKSDKVAERAVASAAAAKKPLYVPRPHLIVLRDCARVHIQGVTLKNSPMFHLVPHHCHDVLVEDVTILSPADAPNTDGIDPANSRDVLIRRCTIDTGDDNIALKGGGVGGVPTENVTVTDCKFLHGHGVSIGSETQAGVRNFLVQRCSFEGTGTALRIKSDRTRGGVVENVIYRDITMKNVETAITIFLFYDDKKAALKPEPKPVTENTPIIRRIQFLNITCDGTTKKAGEILGLPESPLNDITLENVRITGAAGPLTQQDTRGLRLINVDVQTVTPAANAKPVR
;
A
#
# COMPACT_ATOMS: atom_id res chain seq x y z
N MET A 1 83.53 0.78 7.77
CA MET A 1 82.37 1.55 8.22
C MET A 1 81.48 1.79 6.99
N LYS A 2 80.42 0.99 6.79
CA LYS A 2 79.47 1.15 5.67
C LYS A 2 78.13 1.52 6.26
N SER A 3 77.63 2.69 5.89
CA SER A 3 76.32 3.26 6.24
C SER A 3 75.22 2.52 5.53
N ILE A 4 74.25 1.98 6.26
CA ILE A 4 73.01 1.41 5.75
C ILE A 4 71.89 2.46 5.88
N ARG A 5 71.33 2.88 4.74
CA ARG A 5 70.14 3.74 4.70
C ARG A 5 68.89 2.90 4.88
N PRO A 6 67.83 3.38 5.58
CA PRO A 6 66.58 2.66 5.66
C PRO A 6 65.73 2.87 4.39
N HIS A 7 65.27 1.80 3.81
CA HIS A 7 64.32 1.80 2.67
C HIS A 7 62.90 2.04 3.13
N THR A 8 62.27 2.95 2.45
CA THR A 8 60.87 3.28 2.37
C THR A 8 59.91 2.07 2.26
N VAL A 9 59.10 1.85 3.29
CA VAL A 9 57.89 1.01 3.25
C VAL A 9 56.73 1.85 3.76
N SER A 10 56.15 2.67 2.90
CA SER A 10 55.00 3.48 3.31
C SER A 10 54.01 3.88 2.21
N HIS A 11 53.99 3.20 1.04
CA HIS A 11 53.06 3.57 -0.03
C HIS A 11 52.15 2.44 -0.56
N ILE A 12 52.19 1.24 0.01
CA ILE A 12 51.37 0.11 -0.46
C ILE A 12 50.10 -0.08 0.36
N PHE A 13 50.07 0.40 1.61
CA PHE A 13 48.88 0.24 2.47
C PHE A 13 47.74 1.25 2.21
N THR A 14 48.04 2.42 1.66
CA THR A 14 47.02 3.44 1.34
C THR A 14 46.24 3.18 0.07
N ALA A 15 46.82 2.49 -0.90
CA ALA A 15 46.15 2.13 -2.17
C ALA A 15 45.15 0.98 -2.01
N ALA A 16 45.47 0.01 -1.14
CA ALA A 16 44.58 -1.13 -0.88
C ALA A 16 43.32 -0.78 -0.09
N LEU A 17 43.43 0.20 0.84
CA LEU A 17 42.26 0.69 1.59
C LEU A 17 41.33 1.53 0.71
N GLY A 18 41.87 2.31 -0.23
CA GLY A 18 41.11 3.12 -1.18
C GLY A 18 40.36 2.26 -2.20
N LEU A 19 40.96 1.14 -2.65
CA LEU A 19 40.34 0.24 -3.61
C LEU A 19 39.25 -0.63 -2.96
N ALA A 20 39.42 -1.03 -1.70
CA ALA A 20 38.40 -1.74 -0.91
C ALA A 20 37.20 -0.83 -0.57
N LEU A 21 37.41 0.46 -0.38
CA LEU A 21 36.34 1.43 -0.18
C LEU A 21 35.55 1.71 -1.47
N LEU A 22 36.22 1.73 -2.63
CA LEU A 22 35.61 1.92 -3.94
C LEU A 22 34.86 0.66 -4.42
N LEU A 23 35.28 -0.55 -4.06
CA LEU A 23 34.59 -1.80 -4.36
C LEU A 23 33.35 -2.01 -3.48
N ASN A 24 33.28 -1.46 -2.26
CA ASN A 24 32.08 -1.49 -1.44
C ASN A 24 31.02 -0.44 -1.84
N LEU A 25 31.36 0.54 -2.65
CA LEU A 25 30.41 1.50 -3.23
C LEU A 25 29.74 0.98 -4.52
N ALA A 26 30.21 -0.11 -5.08
CA ALA A 26 29.69 -0.68 -6.34
C ALA A 26 28.68 -1.81 -6.18
N GLU A 27 28.33 -2.21 -4.96
CA GLU A 27 27.29 -3.21 -4.68
C GLU A 27 26.00 -2.66 -4.05
N ALA A 28 25.58 -1.46 -4.40
CA ALA A 28 24.15 -1.19 -4.44
C ALA A 28 23.64 -1.94 -5.67
N LYS A 29 23.31 -3.22 -5.51
CA LYS A 29 22.68 -4.02 -6.56
C LYS A 29 21.48 -3.22 -7.06
N GLU A 30 21.63 -2.61 -8.23
CA GLU A 30 20.53 -1.87 -8.83
C GLU A 30 19.34 -2.82 -8.89
N LEU A 31 18.28 -2.53 -8.11
CA LEU A 31 17.04 -3.29 -8.26
C LEU A 31 16.56 -3.01 -9.67
N SER A 32 16.77 -3.98 -10.57
CA SER A 32 16.32 -3.86 -11.94
C SER A 32 14.79 -3.99 -11.95
N LEU A 33 14.15 -3.02 -12.56
CA LEU A 33 12.72 -3.06 -12.83
C LEU A 33 12.45 -4.21 -13.81
N ARG A 34 11.67 -5.18 -13.38
CA ARG A 34 11.08 -6.14 -14.30
C ARG A 34 9.72 -5.61 -14.73
N GLU A 35 9.53 -5.39 -16.02
CA GLU A 35 8.19 -5.12 -16.55
C GLU A 35 7.35 -6.39 -16.41
N PRO A 36 6.13 -6.29 -15.83
CA PRO A 36 5.21 -7.43 -15.79
C PRO A 36 4.84 -7.90 -17.19
N GLN A 37 4.55 -9.20 -17.32
CA GLN A 37 4.03 -9.73 -18.58
C GLN A 37 2.67 -9.10 -18.86
N PRO A 38 2.41 -8.54 -20.06
CA PRO A 38 1.15 -7.91 -20.38
C PRO A 38 0.00 -8.92 -20.45
N ALA A 39 -1.20 -8.49 -20.06
CA ALA A 39 -2.41 -9.29 -20.26
C ALA A 39 -2.78 -9.40 -21.73
N ALA A 40 -3.04 -10.62 -22.20
CA ALA A 40 -3.43 -10.91 -23.58
C ALA A 40 -4.94 -11.11 -23.69
N VAL A 41 -5.67 -10.02 -23.93
CA VAL A 41 -7.14 -10.03 -24.05
C VAL A 41 -7.57 -9.90 -25.51
N PRO A 42 -8.44 -10.80 -26.03
CA PRO A 42 -8.99 -10.69 -27.38
C PRO A 42 -9.80 -9.39 -27.59
N GLN A 43 -9.84 -8.89 -28.83
CA GLN A 43 -10.48 -7.61 -29.16
C GLN A 43 -12.02 -7.69 -29.32
N ARG A 44 -12.61 -8.85 -29.23
CA ARG A 44 -14.06 -9.04 -29.32
C ARG A 44 -14.79 -8.28 -28.20
N THR A 45 -15.89 -7.61 -28.50
CA THR A 45 -16.61 -6.74 -27.56
C THR A 45 -17.97 -7.33 -27.17
N PHE A 46 -18.37 -7.05 -25.93
CA PHE A 46 -19.66 -7.42 -25.33
C PHE A 46 -20.15 -6.22 -24.51
N THR A 47 -21.10 -5.45 -25.02
CA THR A 47 -21.58 -4.25 -24.33
C THR A 47 -22.67 -4.64 -23.34
N ILE A 48 -22.57 -4.21 -22.09
CA ILE A 48 -23.50 -4.62 -21.02
C ILE A 48 -24.96 -4.24 -21.31
N THR A 49 -25.20 -3.18 -22.08
CA THR A 49 -26.55 -2.76 -22.50
C THR A 49 -27.22 -3.76 -23.43
N ASP A 50 -26.46 -4.52 -24.23
CA ASP A 50 -26.99 -5.61 -25.09
C ASP A 50 -27.50 -6.77 -24.25
N PHE A 51 -27.13 -6.85 -22.97
CA PHE A 51 -27.58 -7.84 -22.00
C PHE A 51 -28.63 -7.27 -21.03
N GLY A 52 -29.12 -6.05 -21.28
CA GLY A 52 -30.19 -5.42 -20.53
C GLY A 52 -29.77 -4.48 -19.41
N ALA A 53 -28.49 -4.12 -19.30
CA ALA A 53 -28.07 -3.10 -18.34
C ALA A 53 -28.64 -1.72 -18.71
N ARG A 54 -29.05 -0.96 -17.70
CA ARG A 54 -29.52 0.43 -17.83
C ARG A 54 -28.61 1.35 -17.07
N GLY A 55 -28.15 2.41 -17.73
CA GLY A 55 -27.25 3.41 -17.16
C GLY A 55 -28.00 4.56 -16.48
N ASP A 56 -29.10 4.30 -15.76
CA ASP A 56 -30.02 5.26 -15.15
C ASP A 56 -29.72 5.54 -13.66
N GLY A 57 -28.72 4.89 -13.08
CA GLY A 57 -28.34 5.04 -11.67
C GLY A 57 -29.32 4.42 -10.67
N ALA A 58 -30.39 3.76 -11.12
CA ALA A 58 -31.45 3.23 -10.26
C ALA A 58 -31.71 1.74 -10.50
N THR A 59 -31.68 1.31 -11.75
CA THR A 59 -31.92 -0.11 -12.12
C THR A 59 -30.67 -0.94 -11.85
N MET A 60 -30.83 -2.04 -11.10
CA MET A 60 -29.74 -2.97 -10.81
C MET A 60 -29.22 -3.64 -12.09
N ALA A 61 -27.96 -3.44 -12.43
CA ALA A 61 -27.32 -3.95 -13.64
C ALA A 61 -26.51 -5.25 -13.41
N THR A 62 -26.41 -5.74 -12.17
CA THR A 62 -25.54 -6.89 -11.79
C THR A 62 -25.72 -8.09 -12.69
N ASP A 63 -26.98 -8.51 -12.96
CA ASP A 63 -27.27 -9.69 -13.77
C ASP A 63 -26.90 -9.47 -15.25
N ALA A 64 -27.12 -8.28 -15.78
CA ALA A 64 -26.73 -7.94 -17.14
C ALA A 64 -25.21 -7.93 -17.31
N ILE A 65 -24.47 -7.35 -16.37
CA ILE A 65 -23.01 -7.36 -16.36
C ILE A 65 -22.48 -8.79 -16.27
N ARG A 66 -23.04 -9.61 -15.38
CA ARG A 66 -22.66 -11.03 -15.25
C ARG A 66 -22.89 -11.80 -16.54
N LYS A 67 -24.03 -11.64 -17.20
CA LYS A 67 -24.32 -12.27 -18.49
C LYS A 67 -23.32 -11.84 -19.57
N ALA A 68 -22.93 -10.57 -19.63
CA ALA A 68 -21.93 -10.07 -20.56
C ALA A 68 -20.56 -10.71 -20.32
N ILE A 69 -20.12 -10.80 -19.05
CA ILE A 69 -18.86 -11.47 -18.67
C ILE A 69 -18.90 -12.97 -19.02
N GLU A 70 -20.01 -13.65 -18.74
CA GLU A 70 -20.19 -15.07 -19.08
C GLU A 70 -20.16 -15.31 -20.61
N ALA A 71 -20.84 -14.48 -21.39
CA ALA A 71 -20.82 -14.56 -22.86
C ALA A 71 -19.41 -14.32 -23.40
N CYS A 72 -18.70 -13.32 -22.85
CA CYS A 72 -17.31 -13.05 -23.17
C CYS A 72 -16.42 -14.26 -22.87
N ALA A 73 -16.49 -14.83 -21.68
CA ALA A 73 -15.72 -16.00 -21.29
C ALA A 73 -16.00 -17.23 -22.16
N LYS A 74 -17.28 -17.53 -22.46
CA LYS A 74 -17.69 -18.63 -23.34
C LYS A 74 -17.15 -18.48 -24.76
N SER A 75 -16.91 -17.26 -25.21
CA SER A 75 -16.31 -16.99 -26.53
C SER A 75 -14.80 -17.09 -26.58
N GLY A 76 -14.15 -17.45 -25.46
CA GLY A 76 -12.69 -17.52 -25.33
C GLY A 76 -12.03 -16.22 -24.92
N GLY A 77 -12.81 -15.26 -24.39
CA GLY A 77 -12.36 -13.96 -23.88
C GLY A 77 -12.73 -12.79 -24.77
N GLY A 78 -12.44 -11.57 -24.28
CA GLY A 78 -12.77 -10.33 -24.97
C GLY A 78 -12.91 -9.14 -24.03
N ARG A 79 -13.54 -8.10 -24.52
CA ARG A 79 -13.74 -6.82 -23.83
C ARG A 79 -15.22 -6.67 -23.45
N VAL A 80 -15.52 -6.56 -22.16
CA VAL A 80 -16.84 -6.24 -21.63
C VAL A 80 -16.92 -4.73 -21.46
N ILE A 81 -17.77 -4.09 -22.28
CA ILE A 81 -17.86 -2.64 -22.37
C ILE A 81 -18.94 -2.12 -21.44
N VAL A 82 -18.58 -1.19 -20.57
CA VAL A 82 -19.49 -0.36 -19.77
C VAL A 82 -19.55 1.00 -20.44
N PRO A 83 -20.61 1.35 -21.18
CA PRO A 83 -20.71 2.62 -21.88
C PRO A 83 -21.00 3.78 -20.89
N ALA A 84 -21.03 5.02 -21.41
CA ALA A 84 -21.39 6.18 -20.60
C ALA A 84 -22.77 6.01 -19.93
N GLY A 85 -22.87 6.35 -18.63
CA GLY A 85 -24.07 6.18 -17.79
C GLY A 85 -23.70 5.73 -16.38
N ILE A 86 -24.68 5.69 -15.49
CA ILE A 86 -24.50 5.22 -14.10
C ILE A 86 -25.14 3.85 -13.95
N PHE A 87 -24.32 2.82 -13.79
CA PHE A 87 -24.75 1.42 -13.67
C PHE A 87 -24.65 0.96 -12.22
N LEU A 88 -25.80 0.88 -11.54
CA LEU A 88 -25.89 0.37 -10.16
C LEU A 88 -25.66 -1.13 -10.14
N THR A 89 -24.73 -1.62 -9.30
CA THR A 89 -24.40 -3.05 -9.25
C THR A 89 -24.08 -3.55 -7.85
N GLY A 90 -24.41 -4.80 -7.58
CA GLY A 90 -23.81 -5.60 -6.51
C GLY A 90 -22.51 -6.27 -6.99
N PRO A 91 -21.99 -7.24 -6.21
CA PRO A 91 -20.76 -7.95 -6.53
C PRO A 91 -20.77 -8.65 -7.90
N ILE A 92 -19.67 -8.47 -8.65
CA ILE A 92 -19.42 -9.14 -9.92
C ILE A 92 -18.09 -9.91 -9.88
N ALA A 93 -18.00 -11.00 -10.62
CA ALA A 93 -16.78 -11.77 -10.78
C ALA A 93 -16.28 -11.67 -12.23
N LEU A 94 -14.99 -11.40 -12.40
CA LEU A 94 -14.32 -11.39 -13.70
C LEU A 94 -14.02 -12.82 -14.18
N ALA A 95 -13.61 -12.95 -15.41
CA ALA A 95 -13.18 -14.20 -16.02
C ALA A 95 -11.80 -14.06 -16.67
N SER A 96 -11.11 -15.18 -16.91
CA SER A 96 -9.84 -15.18 -17.63
C SER A 96 -9.98 -14.64 -19.05
N ARG A 97 -8.94 -13.98 -19.55
CA ARG A 97 -8.85 -13.38 -20.88
C ARG A 97 -9.95 -12.32 -21.12
N THR A 98 -10.36 -11.63 -20.06
CA THR A 98 -11.44 -10.63 -20.10
C THR A 98 -10.92 -9.28 -19.63
N ALA A 99 -11.23 -8.22 -20.38
CA ALA A 99 -11.09 -6.84 -19.97
C ALA A 99 -12.46 -6.23 -19.66
N LEU A 100 -12.66 -5.75 -18.44
CA LEU A 100 -13.77 -4.83 -18.12
C LEU A 100 -13.34 -3.42 -18.54
N VAL A 101 -14.02 -2.85 -19.52
CA VAL A 101 -13.66 -1.55 -20.09
C VAL A 101 -14.73 -0.52 -19.77
N LEU A 102 -14.37 0.48 -18.95
CA LEU A 102 -15.27 1.57 -18.61
C LEU A 102 -14.98 2.75 -19.54
N GLU A 103 -15.94 3.06 -20.44
CA GLU A 103 -15.80 4.20 -21.33
C GLU A 103 -15.84 5.53 -20.55
N LYS A 104 -15.37 6.59 -21.18
CA LYS A 104 -15.46 7.93 -20.60
C LYS A 104 -16.91 8.28 -20.29
N GLY A 105 -17.20 8.69 -19.06
CA GLY A 105 -18.55 8.97 -18.56
C GLY A 105 -19.28 7.73 -18.03
N ALA A 106 -18.69 6.54 -18.06
CA ALA A 106 -19.21 5.37 -17.37
C ALA A 106 -18.96 5.46 -15.87
N VAL A 107 -19.97 5.16 -15.07
CA VAL A 107 -19.87 4.98 -13.61
C VAL A 107 -20.44 3.62 -13.25
N LEU A 108 -19.57 2.74 -12.76
CA LEU A 108 -19.99 1.48 -12.13
C LEU A 108 -20.15 1.75 -10.64
N GLN A 109 -21.37 1.95 -10.19
CA GLN A 109 -21.69 2.33 -8.82
C GLN A 109 -22.10 1.11 -7.99
N ALA A 110 -21.44 0.92 -6.84
CA ALA A 110 -21.84 -0.11 -5.90
C ALA A 110 -23.21 0.19 -5.28
N SER A 111 -24.01 -0.84 -5.07
CA SER A 111 -25.19 -0.76 -4.22
C SER A 111 -24.80 -0.39 -2.77
N ASP A 112 -25.57 0.45 -2.11
CA ASP A 112 -25.43 0.77 -0.69
C ASP A 112 -26.15 -0.20 0.24
N ARG A 113 -26.85 -1.20 -0.33
CA ARG A 113 -27.60 -2.24 0.41
C ARG A 113 -26.67 -3.36 0.86
N PHE A 114 -26.59 -3.58 2.16
CA PHE A 114 -25.72 -4.61 2.75
C PHE A 114 -26.08 -6.03 2.29
N ALA A 115 -27.36 -6.29 2.04
CA ALA A 115 -27.85 -7.59 1.54
C ALA A 115 -27.25 -7.98 0.18
N ASP A 116 -26.99 -7.02 -0.69
CA ASP A 116 -26.39 -7.28 -2.01
C ASP A 116 -24.97 -7.80 -1.92
N PHE A 117 -24.29 -7.58 -0.76
CA PHE A 117 -22.92 -8.03 -0.47
C PHE A 117 -22.86 -9.29 0.42
N GLY A 118 -24.00 -9.91 0.72
CA GLY A 118 -24.07 -11.15 1.49
C GLY A 118 -24.28 -10.97 2.98
N LEU A 119 -24.64 -9.76 3.44
CA LEU A 119 -25.07 -9.52 4.82
C LEU A 119 -26.59 -9.64 4.93
N PRO A 120 -27.13 -10.10 6.07
CA PRO A 120 -28.58 -10.18 6.26
C PRO A 120 -29.23 -8.78 6.34
N ASP A 121 -30.49 -8.70 5.96
CA ASP A 121 -31.31 -7.51 6.10
C ASP A 121 -32.68 -7.93 6.71
N PRO A 122 -32.99 -7.52 7.95
CA PRO A 122 -32.20 -6.63 8.83
C PRO A 122 -30.94 -7.29 9.37
N LEU A 123 -29.96 -6.42 9.73
CA LEU A 123 -28.73 -6.87 10.39
C LEU A 123 -29.04 -7.47 11.77
N PRO A 124 -28.30 -8.53 12.22
CA PRO A 124 -28.43 -9.06 13.58
C PRO A 124 -28.16 -8.01 14.65
N ALA A 125 -28.79 -8.17 15.82
CA ALA A 125 -28.61 -7.29 16.95
C ALA A 125 -27.36 -7.61 17.81
N VAL A 126 -26.62 -8.66 17.48
CA VAL A 126 -25.45 -9.16 18.24
C VAL A 126 -24.22 -9.21 17.34
N GLN A 127 -23.09 -8.70 17.82
CA GLN A 127 -21.85 -8.59 17.02
C GLN A 127 -21.34 -9.95 16.53
N SER A 128 -21.38 -11.00 17.35
CA SER A 128 -20.92 -12.33 16.94
C SER A 128 -21.74 -12.94 15.79
N GLU A 129 -23.00 -12.58 15.68
CA GLU A 129 -23.87 -13.01 14.56
C GLU A 129 -23.51 -12.23 13.29
N ILE A 130 -23.23 -10.92 13.40
CA ILE A 130 -22.72 -10.12 12.27
C ILE A 130 -21.38 -10.66 11.80
N ASP A 131 -20.46 -10.99 12.73
CA ASP A 131 -19.13 -11.51 12.41
C ASP A 131 -19.19 -12.86 11.68
N ALA A 132 -20.21 -13.68 11.90
CA ALA A 132 -20.40 -14.93 11.17
C ALA A 132 -20.56 -14.73 9.66
N PHE A 133 -21.07 -13.59 9.23
CA PHE A 133 -21.19 -13.24 7.81
C PHE A 133 -19.91 -12.65 7.18
N LYS A 134 -18.89 -12.33 7.97
CA LYS A 134 -17.64 -11.76 7.48
C LYS A 134 -16.99 -12.60 6.36
N LYS A 135 -17.09 -13.92 6.43
CA LYS A 135 -16.56 -14.84 5.42
C LYS A 135 -17.41 -14.89 4.13
N GLN A 136 -18.65 -14.43 4.18
CA GLN A 136 -19.58 -14.41 3.04
C GLN A 136 -19.52 -13.07 2.30
N LEU A 137 -18.94 -12.05 2.91
CA LEU A 137 -18.82 -10.72 2.34
C LEU A 137 -18.01 -10.76 1.04
N ARG A 138 -18.56 -10.22 -0.03
CA ARG A 138 -17.94 -10.22 -1.35
C ARG A 138 -17.44 -8.82 -1.71
N PRO A 139 -16.25 -8.71 -2.32
CA PRO A 139 -15.83 -7.44 -2.91
C PRO A 139 -16.73 -7.07 -4.09
N LEU A 140 -16.79 -5.79 -4.45
CA LEU A 140 -17.60 -5.35 -5.60
C LEU A 140 -17.14 -6.03 -6.89
N ILE A 141 -15.82 -6.07 -7.12
CA ILE A 141 -15.22 -6.78 -8.25
C ILE A 141 -14.26 -7.83 -7.72
N SER A 142 -14.41 -9.06 -8.18
CA SER A 142 -13.54 -10.16 -7.78
C SER A 142 -13.02 -10.96 -8.97
N GLY A 143 -11.86 -11.59 -8.77
CA GLY A 143 -11.29 -12.59 -9.67
C GLY A 143 -10.50 -13.61 -8.87
N THR A 144 -10.60 -14.89 -9.20
CA THR A 144 -9.82 -15.94 -8.52
C THR A 144 -9.29 -16.92 -9.54
N LYS A 145 -7.96 -17.16 -9.49
CA LYS A 145 -7.24 -18.07 -10.40
C LYS A 145 -7.46 -17.73 -11.87
N LEU A 146 -7.43 -16.42 -12.17
CA LEU A 146 -7.62 -15.90 -13.53
C LEU A 146 -6.28 -15.61 -14.19
N GLU A 147 -6.25 -15.71 -15.50
CA GLU A 147 -5.15 -15.29 -16.36
C GLU A 147 -5.63 -14.26 -17.38
N ASP A 148 -4.75 -13.28 -17.70
CA ASP A 148 -5.04 -12.25 -18.68
C ASP A 148 -6.31 -11.45 -18.36
N VAL A 149 -6.33 -10.83 -17.17
CA VAL A 149 -7.48 -10.05 -16.72
C VAL A 149 -7.15 -8.57 -16.66
N SER A 150 -8.08 -7.74 -17.14
CA SER A 150 -7.87 -6.29 -17.17
C SER A 150 -9.09 -5.52 -16.71
N ILE A 151 -8.84 -4.32 -16.13
CA ILE A 151 -9.84 -3.27 -15.90
C ILE A 151 -9.29 -2.00 -16.51
N LEU A 152 -9.92 -1.49 -17.56
CA LEU A 152 -9.36 -0.45 -18.42
C LEU A 152 -10.37 0.67 -18.65
N GLY A 153 -9.87 1.83 -19.08
CA GLY A 153 -10.69 2.93 -19.59
C GLY A 153 -10.61 4.20 -18.75
N GLU A 154 -11.53 5.14 -18.98
CA GLU A 154 -11.56 6.45 -18.31
C GLU A 154 -12.79 6.63 -17.40
N GLY A 155 -13.52 5.55 -17.12
CA GLY A 155 -14.70 5.58 -16.26
C GLY A 155 -14.36 5.46 -14.77
N ILE A 156 -15.41 5.45 -13.96
CA ILE A 156 -15.35 5.46 -12.50
C ILE A 156 -15.91 4.15 -11.95
N ILE A 157 -15.24 3.58 -10.95
CA ILE A 157 -15.78 2.52 -10.08
C ILE A 157 -15.96 3.14 -8.70
N ASP A 158 -17.20 3.37 -8.29
CA ASP A 158 -17.57 3.99 -7.01
C ASP A 158 -18.11 2.93 -6.04
N GLY A 159 -17.42 2.78 -4.92
CA GLY A 159 -17.75 1.78 -3.90
C GLY A 159 -18.89 2.17 -2.96
N ALA A 160 -19.46 3.37 -3.08
CA ALA A 160 -20.53 3.91 -2.22
C ALA A 160 -20.21 3.78 -0.70
N GLY A 161 -18.93 3.97 -0.32
CA GLY A 161 -18.40 3.66 1.02
C GLY A 161 -19.03 4.41 2.17
N ALA A 162 -19.64 5.57 1.94
CA ALA A 162 -20.23 6.41 3.00
C ALA A 162 -21.23 5.64 3.88
N ALA A 163 -22.06 4.77 3.29
CA ALA A 163 -23.04 3.94 4.03
C ALA A 163 -22.35 2.94 4.98
N TRP A 164 -21.13 2.53 4.64
CA TRP A 164 -20.35 1.54 5.39
C TRP A 164 -19.47 2.17 6.47
N TRP A 165 -18.86 3.34 6.19
CA TRP A 165 -17.89 3.96 7.11
C TRP A 165 -18.50 4.33 8.45
N ALA A 166 -19.75 4.84 8.45
CA ALA A 166 -20.46 5.18 9.66
C ALA A 166 -20.66 4.01 10.63
N LYS A 167 -20.62 2.78 10.11
CA LYS A 167 -20.77 1.53 10.89
C LYS A 167 -19.49 0.72 10.97
N SER A 168 -18.32 1.33 10.74
CA SER A 168 -17.04 0.64 10.82
C SER A 168 -16.61 0.38 12.27
N ASP A 169 -15.78 -0.64 12.45
CA ASP A 169 -15.11 -0.95 13.72
C ASP A 169 -14.29 0.23 14.26
N LYS A 170 -13.56 0.93 13.41
CA LYS A 170 -12.79 2.13 13.81
C LYS A 170 -13.69 3.26 14.33
N VAL A 171 -14.87 3.46 13.76
CA VAL A 171 -15.84 4.44 14.28
C VAL A 171 -16.40 3.98 15.63
N ALA A 172 -16.73 2.69 15.76
CA ALA A 172 -17.17 2.09 17.01
C ALA A 172 -16.11 2.22 18.12
N GLU A 173 -14.83 2.00 17.80
CA GLU A 173 -13.71 2.18 18.74
C GLU A 173 -13.53 3.64 19.17
N ARG A 174 -13.59 4.60 18.24
CA ARG A 174 -13.51 6.03 18.56
C ARG A 174 -14.67 6.48 19.46
N ALA A 175 -15.89 5.99 19.22
CA ALA A 175 -17.05 6.31 20.05
C ALA A 175 -16.87 5.82 21.51
N VAL A 176 -16.33 4.62 21.73
CA VAL A 176 -16.00 4.10 23.06
C VAL A 176 -14.88 4.91 23.72
N ALA A 177 -13.82 5.21 22.97
CA ALA A 177 -12.67 5.96 23.50
C ALA A 177 -13.04 7.40 23.91
N SER A 178 -14.03 8.01 23.25
CA SER A 178 -14.55 9.34 23.60
C SER A 178 -15.54 9.34 24.79
N ALA A 179 -15.78 8.20 25.41
CA ALA A 179 -16.83 8.01 26.42
C ALA A 179 -18.26 8.42 25.96
N ALA A 180 -18.45 8.57 24.66
CA ALA A 180 -19.73 8.95 24.08
C ALA A 180 -20.76 7.80 24.08
N ALA A 181 -20.32 6.56 24.37
CA ALA A 181 -21.19 5.40 24.42
C ALA A 181 -20.88 4.53 25.65
N ALA A 182 -21.91 4.13 26.38
CA ALA A 182 -21.78 3.19 27.51
C ALA A 182 -21.44 1.75 27.06
N LYS A 183 -21.69 1.41 25.81
CA LYS A 183 -21.37 0.13 25.17
C LYS A 183 -20.75 0.37 23.79
N LYS A 184 -19.83 -0.49 23.38
CA LYS A 184 -19.29 -0.48 22.03
C LYS A 184 -20.43 -0.66 21.02
N PRO A 185 -20.63 0.28 20.07
CA PRO A 185 -21.65 0.12 19.05
C PRO A 185 -21.33 -1.08 18.16
N LEU A 186 -22.36 -1.71 17.61
CA LEU A 186 -22.19 -2.76 16.61
C LEU A 186 -21.52 -2.19 15.37
N TYR A 187 -20.56 -2.90 14.82
CA TYR A 187 -19.94 -2.56 13.56
C TYR A 187 -20.28 -3.57 12.46
N VAL A 188 -20.27 -3.11 11.22
CA VAL A 188 -20.53 -3.93 10.06
C VAL A 188 -19.20 -4.21 9.34
N PRO A 189 -18.83 -5.48 9.05
CA PRO A 189 -17.68 -5.77 8.21
C PRO A 189 -17.91 -5.18 6.81
N ARG A 190 -16.85 -4.66 6.22
CA ARG A 190 -16.93 -3.86 5.00
C ARG A 190 -16.30 -4.59 3.81
N PRO A 191 -16.91 -4.56 2.61
CA PRO A 191 -16.30 -5.15 1.43
C PRO A 191 -15.13 -4.30 0.92
N HIS A 192 -14.16 -4.96 0.31
CA HIS A 192 -13.17 -4.30 -0.55
C HIS A 192 -13.80 -3.94 -1.90
N LEU A 193 -13.22 -2.97 -2.62
CA LEU A 193 -13.71 -2.61 -3.94
C LEU A 193 -13.31 -3.67 -4.98
N ILE A 194 -12.01 -3.96 -5.11
CA ILE A 194 -11.48 -4.92 -6.08
C ILE A 194 -10.53 -5.89 -5.37
N VAL A 195 -10.81 -7.19 -5.47
CA VAL A 195 -9.91 -8.24 -4.97
C VAL A 195 -9.64 -9.27 -6.07
N LEU A 196 -8.36 -9.42 -6.42
CA LEU A 196 -7.90 -10.44 -7.36
C LEU A 196 -7.04 -11.43 -6.57
N ARG A 197 -7.38 -12.74 -6.64
CA ARG A 197 -6.68 -13.81 -5.92
C ARG A 197 -6.09 -14.83 -6.88
N ASP A 198 -4.82 -15.19 -6.65
CA ASP A 198 -4.12 -16.22 -7.43
C ASP A 198 -4.18 -15.93 -8.95
N CYS A 199 -4.16 -14.64 -9.34
CA CYS A 199 -4.27 -14.23 -10.74
C CYS A 199 -2.91 -13.93 -11.36
N ALA A 200 -2.82 -14.12 -12.67
CA ALA A 200 -1.62 -13.87 -13.47
C ALA A 200 -1.90 -12.88 -14.61
N ARG A 201 -0.92 -12.03 -14.92
CA ARG A 201 -1.02 -11.03 -16.00
C ARG A 201 -2.25 -10.14 -15.83
N VAL A 202 -2.22 -9.36 -14.75
CA VAL A 202 -3.27 -8.41 -14.37
C VAL A 202 -2.91 -7.02 -14.88
N HIS A 203 -3.85 -6.33 -15.54
CA HIS A 203 -3.64 -4.97 -16.01
C HIS A 203 -4.79 -4.05 -15.62
N ILE A 204 -4.51 -3.04 -14.81
CA ILE A 204 -5.47 -2.01 -14.40
C ILE A 204 -4.97 -0.66 -14.93
N GLN A 205 -5.76 0.02 -15.77
CA GLN A 205 -5.30 1.26 -16.40
C GLN A 205 -6.42 2.30 -16.58
N GLY A 206 -6.08 3.55 -16.26
CA GLY A 206 -6.83 4.75 -16.63
C GLY A 206 -8.08 5.03 -15.81
N VAL A 207 -8.62 4.03 -15.11
CA VAL A 207 -9.87 4.15 -14.34
C VAL A 207 -9.69 4.95 -13.06
N THR A 208 -10.80 5.54 -12.59
CA THR A 208 -10.90 6.13 -11.26
C THR A 208 -11.58 5.15 -10.30
N LEU A 209 -10.90 4.78 -9.22
CA LEU A 209 -11.45 4.00 -8.11
C LEU A 209 -11.85 4.95 -6.99
N LYS A 210 -13.08 4.89 -6.51
CA LYS A 210 -13.59 5.91 -5.59
C LYS A 210 -14.38 5.31 -4.45
N ASN A 211 -14.25 5.91 -3.26
CA ASN A 211 -15.10 5.64 -2.11
C ASN A 211 -15.25 4.14 -1.78
N SER A 212 -14.17 3.39 -1.76
CA SER A 212 -14.25 1.99 -1.32
C SER A 212 -14.74 1.90 0.13
N PRO A 213 -15.62 0.97 0.47
CA PRO A 213 -15.98 0.73 1.87
C PRO A 213 -14.77 0.33 2.75
N MET A 214 -13.78 -0.34 2.17
CA MET A 214 -12.53 -0.74 2.78
C MET A 214 -11.37 -0.52 1.77
N PHE A 215 -10.45 -1.45 1.54
CA PHE A 215 -9.35 -1.29 0.58
C PHE A 215 -9.86 -1.21 -0.87
N HIS A 216 -9.21 -0.38 -1.70
CA HIS A 216 -9.64 -0.22 -3.10
C HIS A 216 -9.17 -1.36 -4.00
N LEU A 217 -7.88 -1.64 -4.08
CA LEU A 217 -7.32 -2.65 -4.98
C LEU A 217 -6.39 -3.60 -4.24
N VAL A 218 -6.75 -4.88 -4.19
CA VAL A 218 -5.99 -5.91 -3.48
C VAL A 218 -5.61 -7.04 -4.44
N PRO A 219 -4.45 -6.99 -5.09
CA PRO A 219 -3.84 -8.15 -5.71
C PRO A 219 -3.30 -9.07 -4.60
N HIS A 220 -3.83 -10.28 -4.48
CA HIS A 220 -3.45 -11.25 -3.45
C HIS A 220 -2.97 -12.56 -4.09
N HIS A 221 -1.73 -12.98 -3.81
CA HIS A 221 -1.06 -14.09 -4.48
C HIS A 221 -1.04 -13.95 -6.02
N CYS A 222 -1.00 -12.72 -6.53
CA CYS A 222 -0.95 -12.44 -7.95
C CYS A 222 0.50 -12.30 -8.45
N HIS A 223 0.69 -12.46 -9.75
CA HIS A 223 1.97 -12.15 -10.38
C HIS A 223 1.79 -11.51 -11.76
N ASP A 224 2.81 -10.78 -12.20
CA ASP A 224 2.74 -9.97 -13.40
C ASP A 224 1.55 -8.98 -13.34
N VAL A 225 1.62 -8.06 -12.36
CA VAL A 225 0.56 -7.07 -12.10
C VAL A 225 1.03 -5.69 -12.55
N LEU A 226 0.33 -5.09 -13.49
CA LEU A 226 0.53 -3.71 -13.93
C LEU A 226 -0.65 -2.84 -13.51
N VAL A 227 -0.36 -1.77 -12.75
CA VAL A 227 -1.33 -0.72 -12.40
C VAL A 227 -0.78 0.60 -12.86
N GLU A 228 -1.44 1.25 -13.80
CA GLU A 228 -0.93 2.49 -14.39
C GLU A 228 -2.02 3.51 -14.70
N ASP A 229 -1.66 4.79 -14.58
CA ASP A 229 -2.55 5.91 -14.88
C ASP A 229 -3.88 5.88 -14.09
N VAL A 230 -3.90 5.22 -12.92
CA VAL A 230 -5.09 5.06 -12.07
C VAL A 230 -5.19 6.19 -11.08
N THR A 231 -6.42 6.70 -10.89
CA THR A 231 -6.74 7.65 -9.83
C THR A 231 -7.53 6.94 -8.73
N ILE A 232 -7.13 7.09 -7.46
CA ILE A 232 -7.83 6.52 -6.29
C ILE A 232 -8.21 7.64 -5.35
N LEU A 233 -9.50 7.73 -4.99
CA LEU A 233 -10.05 8.83 -4.20
C LEU A 233 -10.94 8.33 -3.07
N SER A 234 -10.69 8.81 -1.85
CA SER A 234 -11.59 8.71 -0.70
C SER A 234 -11.39 9.89 0.23
N PRO A 235 -12.38 10.26 1.05
CA PRO A 235 -12.20 11.27 2.10
C PRO A 235 -11.01 10.91 3.02
N ALA A 236 -10.27 11.93 3.46
CA ALA A 236 -9.08 11.75 4.29
C ALA A 236 -9.35 11.09 5.66
N ASP A 237 -10.58 11.14 6.14
CA ASP A 237 -11.03 10.53 7.40
C ASP A 237 -11.77 9.19 7.21
N ALA A 238 -11.93 8.74 5.96
CA ALA A 238 -12.58 7.47 5.64
C ALA A 238 -11.72 6.27 6.14
N PRO A 239 -12.25 5.42 7.02
CA PRO A 239 -11.45 4.41 7.71
C PRO A 239 -11.09 3.24 6.79
N ASN A 240 -9.82 2.82 6.81
CA ASN A 240 -9.29 1.67 6.05
C ASN A 240 -9.56 1.75 4.54
N THR A 241 -9.43 2.94 3.98
CA THR A 241 -9.57 3.13 2.54
C THR A 241 -8.21 3.08 1.83
N ASP A 242 -7.43 2.03 2.17
CA ASP A 242 -6.13 1.77 1.54
C ASP A 242 -6.27 1.75 0.01
N GLY A 243 -5.29 2.33 -0.70
CA GLY A 243 -5.35 2.47 -2.15
C GLY A 243 -5.02 1.17 -2.88
N ILE A 244 -3.75 0.74 -2.85
CA ILE A 244 -3.30 -0.48 -3.53
C ILE A 244 -2.50 -1.33 -2.55
N ASP A 245 -2.98 -2.55 -2.29
CA ASP A 245 -2.41 -3.48 -1.32
C ASP A 245 -1.92 -4.77 -1.98
N PRO A 246 -0.73 -4.79 -2.59
CA PRO A 246 -0.13 -6.03 -3.04
C PRO A 246 0.13 -6.95 -1.84
N ALA A 247 -0.55 -8.10 -1.79
CA ALA A 247 -0.43 -9.06 -0.70
C ALA A 247 0.09 -10.40 -1.24
N ASN A 248 1.22 -10.88 -0.71
CA ASN A 248 1.86 -12.14 -1.13
C ASN A 248 2.00 -12.25 -2.67
N SER A 249 2.18 -11.11 -3.32
CA SER A 249 2.21 -10.97 -4.79
C SER A 249 3.61 -10.63 -5.28
N ARG A 250 3.91 -10.95 -6.53
CA ARG A 250 5.24 -10.69 -7.10
C ARG A 250 5.18 -10.09 -8.50
N ASP A 251 6.28 -9.46 -8.89
CA ASP A 251 6.42 -8.83 -10.20
C ASP A 251 5.29 -7.80 -10.43
N VAL A 252 5.22 -6.80 -9.53
CA VAL A 252 4.17 -5.78 -9.50
C VAL A 252 4.77 -4.43 -9.89
N LEU A 253 4.19 -3.76 -10.88
CA LEU A 253 4.54 -2.40 -11.28
C LEU A 253 3.33 -1.48 -11.10
N ILE A 254 3.52 -0.43 -10.29
CA ILE A 254 2.54 0.64 -10.06
C ILE A 254 3.18 1.93 -10.55
N ARG A 255 2.58 2.58 -11.56
CA ARG A 255 3.17 3.78 -12.16
C ARG A 255 2.16 4.84 -12.56
N ARG A 256 2.56 6.10 -12.47
CA ARG A 256 1.77 7.28 -12.87
C ARG A 256 0.37 7.33 -12.24
N CYS A 257 0.25 6.82 -11.02
CA CYS A 257 -1.00 6.84 -10.27
C CYS A 257 -1.10 8.09 -9.38
N THR A 258 -2.33 8.57 -9.16
CA THR A 258 -2.65 9.59 -8.16
C THR A 258 -3.52 8.97 -7.10
N ILE A 259 -3.09 8.99 -5.83
CA ILE A 259 -3.77 8.30 -4.73
C ILE A 259 -4.01 9.27 -3.58
N ASP A 260 -5.30 9.45 -3.24
CA ASP A 260 -5.81 10.30 -2.16
C ASP A 260 -6.80 9.51 -1.33
N THR A 261 -6.40 9.08 -0.13
CA THR A 261 -7.15 8.10 0.66
C THR A 261 -7.13 8.43 2.15
N GLY A 262 -7.94 7.74 2.95
CA GLY A 262 -8.00 7.92 4.40
C GLY A 262 -7.11 6.94 5.19
N ASP A 263 -6.43 6.00 4.53
CA ASP A 263 -5.47 5.05 5.14
C ASP A 263 -4.24 4.91 4.21
N ASP A 264 -3.52 3.79 4.20
CA ASP A 264 -2.30 3.61 3.41
C ASP A 264 -2.56 3.86 1.90
N ASN A 265 -1.78 4.74 1.26
CA ASN A 265 -1.92 4.92 -0.19
C ASN A 265 -1.48 3.66 -0.95
N ILE A 266 -0.37 3.06 -0.53
CA ILE A 266 0.09 1.74 -0.95
C ILE A 266 0.55 0.97 0.29
N ALA A 267 0.13 -0.30 0.45
CA ALA A 267 0.62 -1.14 1.51
C ALA A 267 1.02 -2.53 1.02
N LEU A 268 2.33 -2.83 1.04
CA LEU A 268 2.82 -4.16 0.76
C LEU A 268 2.59 -5.07 1.97
N LYS A 269 1.89 -6.17 1.78
CA LYS A 269 1.55 -7.12 2.83
C LYS A 269 2.14 -8.49 2.53
N GLY A 270 2.91 -9.02 3.50
CA GLY A 270 3.44 -10.38 3.48
C GLY A 270 2.78 -11.21 4.58
N GLY A 271 1.46 -11.43 4.48
CA GLY A 271 0.69 -12.14 5.50
C GLY A 271 0.87 -13.66 5.45
N GLY A 272 0.65 -14.33 6.60
CA GLY A 272 0.69 -15.79 6.72
C GLY A 272 2.10 -16.35 6.96
N VAL A 273 2.26 -17.05 8.07
CA VAL A 273 3.50 -17.77 8.42
C VAL A 273 3.74 -18.86 7.38
N GLY A 274 4.96 -18.93 6.83
CA GLY A 274 5.32 -19.90 5.79
C GLY A 274 4.68 -19.64 4.42
N GLY A 275 4.01 -18.49 4.24
CA GLY A 275 3.47 -18.04 2.95
C GLY A 275 4.55 -17.55 1.98
N VAL A 276 4.15 -17.23 0.75
CA VAL A 276 5.06 -16.59 -0.22
C VAL A 276 5.22 -15.10 0.13
N PRO A 277 6.42 -14.54 0.02
CA PRO A 277 6.64 -13.12 0.28
C PRO A 277 5.96 -12.25 -0.79
N THR A 278 5.77 -10.96 -0.48
CA THR A 278 5.56 -9.94 -1.50
C THR A 278 6.93 -9.50 -2.01
N GLU A 279 7.16 -9.63 -3.31
CA GLU A 279 8.48 -9.38 -3.88
C GLU A 279 8.48 -8.80 -5.28
N ASN A 280 9.61 -8.16 -5.65
CA ASN A 280 9.80 -7.53 -6.95
C ASN A 280 8.69 -6.51 -7.25
N VAL A 281 8.48 -5.57 -6.33
CA VAL A 281 7.48 -4.52 -6.47
C VAL A 281 8.15 -3.20 -6.80
N THR A 282 7.61 -2.49 -7.78
CA THR A 282 8.04 -1.15 -8.12
C THR A 282 6.88 -0.17 -8.09
N VAL A 283 7.12 0.96 -7.44
CA VAL A 283 6.23 2.13 -7.45
C VAL A 283 7.01 3.31 -8.04
N THR A 284 6.52 3.87 -9.13
CA THR A 284 7.25 4.94 -9.82
C THR A 284 6.35 6.01 -10.41
N ASP A 285 6.84 7.25 -10.39
CA ASP A 285 6.16 8.39 -11.02
C ASP A 285 4.73 8.62 -10.48
N CYS A 286 4.49 8.31 -9.19
CA CYS A 286 3.20 8.43 -8.53
C CYS A 286 3.10 9.69 -7.66
N LYS A 287 1.85 10.16 -7.49
CA LYS A 287 1.50 11.27 -6.60
C LYS A 287 0.62 10.77 -5.46
N PHE A 288 1.05 11.00 -4.22
CA PHE A 288 0.33 10.64 -3.00
C PHE A 288 -0.14 11.89 -2.27
N LEU A 289 -1.44 11.96 -1.97
CA LEU A 289 -2.06 13.06 -1.23
C LEU A 289 -2.38 12.62 0.21
N HIS A 290 -3.60 12.85 0.71
CA HIS A 290 -3.94 12.37 2.06
C HIS A 290 -3.71 10.85 2.18
N GLY A 291 -3.76 10.35 3.42
CA GLY A 291 -3.51 8.95 3.73
C GLY A 291 -2.20 8.73 4.45
N HIS A 292 -1.77 7.48 4.53
CA HIS A 292 -0.57 7.11 5.30
C HIS A 292 0.65 6.79 4.42
N GLY A 293 0.68 7.27 3.18
CA GLY A 293 1.80 7.14 2.25
C GLY A 293 2.06 5.72 1.77
N VAL A 294 3.33 5.42 1.47
CA VAL A 294 3.76 4.11 0.99
C VAL A 294 4.30 3.29 2.16
N SER A 295 3.61 2.20 2.45
CA SER A 295 3.84 1.37 3.63
C SER A 295 4.27 -0.05 3.28
N ILE A 296 5.10 -0.65 4.13
CA ILE A 296 5.28 -2.11 4.25
C ILE A 296 4.63 -2.53 5.56
N GLY A 297 3.76 -3.54 5.50
CA GLY A 297 3.12 -4.13 6.68
C GLY A 297 1.77 -3.49 7.05
N SER A 298 1.28 -3.70 8.29
CA SER A 298 1.93 -4.41 9.42
C SER A 298 2.09 -5.93 9.26
N GLU A 299 1.36 -6.57 8.37
CA GLU A 299 1.50 -8.00 8.09
C GLU A 299 2.80 -8.26 7.31
N THR A 300 3.81 -8.84 7.99
CA THR A 300 5.14 -9.11 7.43
C THR A 300 5.57 -10.57 7.55
N GLN A 301 4.70 -11.47 8.00
CA GLN A 301 5.03 -12.85 8.37
C GLN A 301 5.71 -13.66 7.27
N ALA A 302 5.28 -13.49 6.02
CA ALA A 302 5.88 -14.17 4.87
C ALA A 302 7.04 -13.37 4.25
N GLY A 303 7.26 -12.15 4.73
CA GLY A 303 8.33 -11.26 4.24
C GLY A 303 7.91 -10.33 3.09
N VAL A 304 8.74 -9.28 2.92
CA VAL A 304 8.68 -8.34 1.78
C VAL A 304 10.10 -8.09 1.30
N ARG A 305 10.38 -8.25 0.01
CA ARG A 305 11.72 -8.07 -0.52
C ARG A 305 11.75 -7.50 -1.95
N ASN A 306 12.88 -6.86 -2.28
CA ASN A 306 13.08 -6.25 -3.59
C ASN A 306 11.99 -5.23 -3.93
N PHE A 307 11.88 -4.19 -3.09
CA PHE A 307 10.90 -3.12 -3.25
C PHE A 307 11.59 -1.81 -3.64
N LEU A 308 11.14 -1.20 -4.72
CA LEU A 308 11.62 0.09 -5.20
C LEU A 308 10.50 1.11 -5.26
N VAL A 309 10.71 2.27 -4.62
CA VAL A 309 9.86 3.46 -4.79
C VAL A 309 10.74 4.58 -5.34
N GLN A 310 10.38 5.14 -6.48
CA GLN A 310 11.19 6.20 -7.09
C GLN A 310 10.38 7.25 -7.83
N ARG A 311 10.93 8.46 -7.91
CA ARG A 311 10.33 9.62 -8.63
C ARG A 311 8.87 9.86 -8.22
N CYS A 312 8.59 9.77 -6.92
CA CYS A 312 7.26 9.96 -6.35
C CYS A 312 7.19 11.26 -5.55
N SER A 313 5.99 11.82 -5.46
CA SER A 313 5.71 12.99 -4.64
C SER A 313 4.64 12.70 -3.59
N PHE A 314 4.83 13.28 -2.39
CA PHE A 314 3.91 13.17 -1.26
C PHE A 314 3.50 14.57 -0.80
N GLU A 315 2.21 14.80 -0.62
CA GLU A 315 1.69 16.08 -0.15
C GLU A 315 0.56 15.86 0.87
N GLY A 316 0.80 16.25 2.13
CA GLY A 316 -0.22 16.15 3.19
C GLY A 316 -0.45 14.74 3.73
N THR A 317 0.39 13.75 3.41
CA THR A 317 0.27 12.37 3.95
C THR A 317 0.60 12.33 5.45
N GLY A 318 -0.05 11.43 6.19
CA GLY A 318 0.26 11.19 7.60
C GLY A 318 1.68 10.64 7.81
N THR A 319 2.12 9.72 6.96
CA THR A 319 3.53 9.29 6.89
C THR A 319 3.86 9.06 5.42
N ALA A 320 4.97 9.59 4.92
CA ALA A 320 5.30 9.41 3.51
C ALA A 320 5.87 8.01 3.23
N LEU A 321 6.96 7.65 3.90
CA LEU A 321 7.63 6.35 3.73
C LEU A 321 7.61 5.59 5.05
N ARG A 322 7.02 4.39 5.04
CA ARG A 322 6.75 3.67 6.28
C ARG A 322 7.03 2.17 6.19
N ILE A 323 7.78 1.64 7.16
CA ILE A 323 7.89 0.20 7.43
C ILE A 323 7.36 -0.02 8.86
N LYS A 324 6.31 -0.81 8.99
CA LYS A 324 5.66 -1.12 10.27
C LYS A 324 5.55 -2.63 10.45
N SER A 325 5.96 -3.12 11.61
CA SER A 325 5.84 -4.51 12.03
C SER A 325 5.72 -4.60 13.54
N ASP A 326 5.65 -5.80 14.07
CA ASP A 326 5.61 -6.08 15.50
C ASP A 326 6.27 -7.42 15.82
N ARG A 327 6.59 -7.64 17.10
CA ARG A 327 7.19 -8.89 17.61
C ARG A 327 6.40 -10.16 17.26
N THR A 328 5.11 -10.03 16.97
CA THR A 328 4.21 -11.12 16.64
C THR A 328 4.03 -11.35 15.15
N ARG A 329 4.64 -10.48 14.31
CA ARG A 329 4.45 -10.48 12.86
C ARG A 329 5.49 -11.30 12.11
N GLY A 330 6.72 -11.37 12.61
CA GLY A 330 7.80 -12.15 11.98
C GLY A 330 8.19 -11.65 10.59
N GLY A 331 8.83 -12.54 9.85
CA GLY A 331 9.23 -12.33 8.46
C GLY A 331 10.48 -11.47 8.27
N VAL A 332 10.95 -11.42 7.03
CA VAL A 332 12.11 -10.63 6.61
C VAL A 332 11.68 -9.54 5.65
N VAL A 333 11.98 -8.28 6.00
CA VAL A 333 11.85 -7.14 5.09
C VAL A 333 13.26 -6.72 4.66
N GLU A 334 13.55 -6.82 3.36
CA GLU A 334 14.90 -6.58 2.87
C GLU A 334 14.97 -6.09 1.43
N ASN A 335 16.09 -5.45 1.08
CA ASN A 335 16.35 -4.89 -0.25
C ASN A 335 15.25 -3.89 -0.64
N VAL A 336 15.07 -2.85 0.17
CA VAL A 336 14.09 -1.79 -0.07
C VAL A 336 14.82 -0.50 -0.40
N ILE A 337 14.45 0.12 -1.50
CA ILE A 337 15.02 1.38 -1.97
C ILE A 337 13.92 2.41 -2.16
N TYR A 338 14.04 3.54 -1.48
CA TYR A 338 13.28 4.76 -1.70
C TYR A 338 14.22 5.80 -2.30
N ARG A 339 13.99 6.27 -3.53
CA ARG A 339 14.89 7.22 -4.17
C ARG A 339 14.18 8.29 -4.98
N ASP A 340 14.82 9.47 -5.06
CA ASP A 340 14.33 10.59 -5.87
C ASP A 340 12.89 10.98 -5.48
N ILE A 341 12.68 11.23 -4.16
CA ILE A 341 11.37 11.48 -3.55
C ILE A 341 11.27 12.95 -3.13
N THR A 342 10.13 13.55 -3.40
CA THR A 342 9.77 14.88 -2.88
C THR A 342 8.59 14.81 -1.94
N MET A 343 8.65 15.55 -0.82
CA MET A 343 7.58 15.58 0.18
C MET A 343 7.26 17.00 0.56
N LYS A 344 5.98 17.29 0.81
CA LYS A 344 5.52 18.60 1.27
C LYS A 344 4.43 18.46 2.32
N ASN A 345 4.57 19.16 3.44
CA ASN A 345 3.56 19.21 4.52
C ASN A 345 3.09 17.82 4.99
N VAL A 346 3.97 16.84 5.07
CA VAL A 346 3.64 15.51 5.60
C VAL A 346 3.67 15.53 7.13
N GLU A 347 2.98 14.61 7.82
CA GLU A 347 3.11 14.56 9.29
C GLU A 347 4.47 14.00 9.72
N THR A 348 4.93 12.94 9.06
CA THR A 348 6.22 12.29 9.30
C THR A 348 6.82 11.85 7.97
N ALA A 349 8.09 12.19 7.70
CA ALA A 349 8.72 11.87 6.42
C ALA A 349 9.12 10.38 6.31
N ILE A 350 9.85 9.87 7.30
CA ILE A 350 10.41 8.51 7.27
C ILE A 350 10.10 7.78 8.57
N THR A 351 9.56 6.56 8.48
CA THR A 351 9.29 5.72 9.65
C THR A 351 9.69 4.27 9.40
N ILE A 352 10.52 3.71 10.30
CA ILE A 352 10.67 2.25 10.50
C ILE A 352 10.32 1.99 11.97
N PHE A 353 9.24 1.23 12.21
CA PHE A 353 8.68 1.09 13.55
C PHE A 353 8.23 -0.34 13.83
N LEU A 354 8.88 -1.01 14.79
CA LEU A 354 8.67 -2.43 15.11
C LEU A 354 7.86 -2.67 16.40
N PHE A 355 7.06 -1.71 16.83
CA PHE A 355 6.19 -1.78 18.03
C PHE A 355 4.74 -1.46 17.66
N TYR A 356 4.25 -1.99 16.52
CA TYR A 356 2.98 -1.55 15.94
C TYR A 356 1.78 -1.81 16.84
N ASP A 357 1.72 -2.98 17.48
CA ASP A 357 0.64 -3.37 18.38
C ASP A 357 0.87 -2.88 19.83
N ASP A 358 2.13 -2.59 20.21
CA ASP A 358 2.49 -2.05 21.53
C ASP A 358 3.37 -0.81 21.45
N LYS A 359 2.78 0.30 21.04
CA LYS A 359 3.47 1.59 20.90
C LYS A 359 4.09 2.11 22.20
N LYS A 360 3.58 1.70 23.36
CA LYS A 360 4.14 2.12 24.65
C LYS A 360 5.48 1.44 24.95
N ALA A 361 5.67 0.21 24.47
CA ALA A 361 6.94 -0.50 24.62
C ALA A 361 8.09 0.21 23.88
N ALA A 362 7.83 1.02 22.85
CA ALA A 362 8.84 1.80 22.17
C ALA A 362 9.48 2.89 23.06
N LEU A 363 8.78 3.35 24.09
CA LEU A 363 9.28 4.38 25.03
C LEU A 363 10.35 3.83 25.99
N LYS A 364 10.30 2.54 26.30
CA LYS A 364 11.22 1.83 27.16
C LYS A 364 11.33 0.38 26.70
N PRO A 365 12.03 0.11 25.60
CA PRO A 365 12.08 -1.23 25.04
C PRO A 365 12.95 -2.14 25.91
N GLU A 366 12.42 -3.32 26.23
CA GLU A 366 13.15 -4.37 26.90
C GLU A 366 13.35 -5.56 25.94
N PRO A 367 14.53 -6.19 25.95
CA PRO A 367 14.80 -7.33 25.08
C PRO A 367 13.89 -8.52 25.43
N LYS A 368 13.42 -9.22 24.41
CA LYS A 368 12.64 -10.45 24.54
C LYS A 368 13.36 -11.61 23.82
N PRO A 369 13.05 -12.86 24.14
CA PRO A 369 13.61 -13.99 23.39
C PRO A 369 13.29 -13.86 21.88
N VAL A 370 14.28 -14.11 21.04
CA VAL A 370 14.08 -14.20 19.58
C VAL A 370 13.29 -15.46 19.26
N THR A 371 12.25 -15.32 18.46
CA THR A 371 11.39 -16.41 18.00
C THR A 371 11.23 -16.35 16.47
N GLU A 372 10.54 -17.31 15.87
CA GLU A 372 10.17 -17.27 14.46
C GLU A 372 9.29 -16.06 14.09
N ASN A 373 8.57 -15.50 15.07
CA ASN A 373 7.74 -14.31 14.93
C ASN A 373 8.50 -12.99 15.17
N THR A 374 9.81 -13.04 15.43
CA THR A 374 10.62 -11.82 15.56
C THR A 374 10.96 -11.29 14.17
N PRO A 375 10.52 -10.06 13.78
CA PRO A 375 10.76 -9.53 12.46
C PRO A 375 12.23 -9.15 12.25
N ILE A 376 12.73 -9.34 11.04
CA ILE A 376 14.07 -8.96 10.60
C ILE A 376 13.95 -7.90 9.52
N ILE A 377 14.50 -6.70 9.77
CA ILE A 377 14.52 -5.61 8.80
C ILE A 377 15.96 -5.28 8.48
N ARG A 378 16.32 -5.33 7.17
CA ARG A 378 17.70 -5.08 6.74
C ARG A 378 17.82 -4.59 5.31
N ARG A 379 18.93 -3.90 4.99
CA ARG A 379 19.25 -3.38 3.66
C ARG A 379 18.16 -2.46 3.12
N ILE A 380 17.88 -1.40 3.88
CA ILE A 380 16.91 -0.36 3.52
C ILE A 380 17.67 0.91 3.15
N GLN A 381 17.34 1.53 2.04
CA GLN A 381 18.00 2.72 1.53
C GLN A 381 17.00 3.84 1.27
N PHE A 382 17.33 5.03 1.74
CA PHE A 382 16.63 6.30 1.47
C PHE A 382 17.62 7.22 0.77
N LEU A 383 17.42 7.47 -0.53
CA LEU A 383 18.38 8.14 -1.41
C LEU A 383 17.74 9.35 -2.09
N ASN A 384 18.42 10.52 -2.06
CA ASN A 384 17.96 11.73 -2.73
C ASN A 384 16.52 12.12 -2.35
N ILE A 385 16.27 12.33 -1.05
CA ILE A 385 14.94 12.68 -0.53
C ILE A 385 14.92 14.13 -0.09
N THR A 386 13.92 14.89 -0.54
CA THR A 386 13.66 16.24 -0.07
C THR A 386 12.29 16.33 0.57
N CYS A 387 12.20 16.97 1.74
CA CYS A 387 10.94 17.20 2.44
C CYS A 387 10.86 18.66 2.89
N ASP A 388 9.81 19.35 2.47
CA ASP A 388 9.49 20.71 2.87
C ASP A 388 8.32 20.70 3.86
N GLY A 389 8.66 20.76 5.14
CA GLY A 389 7.73 20.76 6.27
C GLY A 389 7.25 19.37 6.71
N THR A 390 7.38 19.12 8.03
CA THR A 390 6.66 18.04 8.70
C THR A 390 5.88 18.60 9.87
N THR A 391 4.64 18.11 10.08
CA THR A 391 3.79 18.64 11.16
C THR A 391 3.99 17.95 12.50
N LYS A 392 4.66 16.78 12.52
CA LYS A 392 4.98 16.02 13.75
C LYS A 392 6.48 15.83 13.94
N LYS A 393 7.18 15.15 13.04
CA LYS A 393 8.62 14.88 13.16
C LYS A 393 9.25 14.56 11.80
N ALA A 394 10.56 14.74 11.70
CA ALA A 394 11.30 14.34 10.51
C ALA A 394 11.24 12.81 10.29
N GLY A 395 11.31 12.03 11.37
CA GLY A 395 11.18 10.59 11.26
C GLY A 395 11.52 9.83 12.53
N GLU A 396 11.38 8.50 12.43
CA GLU A 396 11.77 7.54 13.46
C GLU A 396 12.28 6.24 12.84
N ILE A 397 13.38 5.71 13.34
CA ILE A 397 14.00 4.47 12.92
C ILE A 397 14.21 3.62 14.18
N LEU A 398 13.14 2.87 14.56
CA LEU A 398 13.05 2.18 15.84
C LEU A 398 12.99 0.67 15.64
N GLY A 399 14.12 0.00 15.91
CA GLY A 399 14.24 -1.46 15.94
C GLY A 399 13.83 -2.06 17.27
N LEU A 400 13.98 -3.36 17.38
CA LEU A 400 13.83 -4.12 18.64
C LEU A 400 15.21 -4.37 19.25
N PRO A 401 15.37 -4.34 20.59
CA PRO A 401 16.64 -4.67 21.23
C PRO A 401 17.16 -6.05 20.84
N GLU A 402 16.27 -7.05 20.74
CA GLU A 402 16.57 -8.42 20.33
C GLU A 402 16.74 -8.63 18.83
N SER A 403 16.21 -7.70 18.00
CA SER A 403 16.30 -7.71 16.54
C SER A 403 16.52 -6.29 16.02
N PRO A 404 17.73 -5.74 16.18
CA PRO A 404 18.06 -4.42 15.69
C PRO A 404 17.90 -4.33 14.16
N LEU A 405 17.54 -3.14 13.69
CA LEU A 405 17.53 -2.84 12.24
C LEU A 405 18.96 -2.89 11.70
N ASN A 406 19.17 -3.60 10.58
CA ASN A 406 20.50 -3.80 10.03
C ASN A 406 20.65 -3.14 8.65
N ASP A 407 21.81 -2.51 8.41
CA ASP A 407 22.17 -1.91 7.12
C ASP A 407 21.10 -0.92 6.60
N ILE A 408 20.84 0.10 7.37
CA ILE A 408 19.95 1.21 6.99
C ILE A 408 20.82 2.36 6.47
N THR A 409 20.53 2.89 5.30
CA THR A 409 21.27 4.02 4.72
C THR A 409 20.31 5.18 4.43
N LEU A 410 20.66 6.37 4.89
CA LEU A 410 20.10 7.63 4.43
C LEU A 410 21.22 8.39 3.73
N GLU A 411 21.03 8.71 2.44
CA GLU A 411 22.00 9.42 1.64
C GLU A 411 21.35 10.55 0.86
N ASN A 412 21.92 11.77 0.95
CA ASN A 412 21.36 12.97 0.35
C ASN A 412 19.91 13.20 0.79
N VAL A 413 19.63 13.17 2.09
CA VAL A 413 18.31 13.40 2.67
C VAL A 413 18.24 14.77 3.29
N ARG A 414 17.35 15.63 2.80
CA ARG A 414 17.12 16.96 3.33
C ARG A 414 15.68 17.12 3.77
N ILE A 415 15.48 17.42 5.07
CA ILE A 415 14.17 17.68 5.67
C ILE A 415 14.21 19.05 6.33
N THR A 416 13.44 20.00 5.82
CA THR A 416 13.37 21.37 6.35
C THR A 416 12.04 21.62 7.04
N GLY A 417 12.01 22.57 7.98
CA GLY A 417 10.76 22.94 8.65
C GLY A 417 10.12 21.81 9.48
N ALA A 418 10.93 20.88 10.01
CA ALA A 418 10.40 19.75 10.76
C ALA A 418 9.95 20.15 12.16
N ALA A 419 8.73 19.75 12.58
CA ALA A 419 8.22 20.00 13.92
C ALA A 419 8.94 19.18 15.01
N GLY A 420 9.65 18.11 14.64
CA GLY A 420 10.44 17.27 15.54
C GLY A 420 11.58 16.55 14.80
N PRO A 421 12.52 15.96 15.55
CA PRO A 421 13.74 15.38 14.99
C PRO A 421 13.51 14.07 14.26
N LEU A 422 14.58 13.57 13.61
CA LEU A 422 14.75 12.18 13.23
C LEU A 422 15.33 11.42 14.44
N THR A 423 14.60 10.46 14.97
CA THR A 423 15.01 9.64 16.10
C THR A 423 15.45 8.24 15.66
N GLN A 424 16.38 7.64 16.39
CA GLN A 424 16.86 6.29 16.09
C GLN A 424 17.07 5.48 17.38
N GLN A 425 16.82 4.16 17.30
CA GLN A 425 16.99 3.24 18.40
C GLN A 425 17.15 1.81 17.88
N ASP A 426 17.99 1.01 18.55
CA ASP A 426 18.23 -0.40 18.20
C ASP A 426 18.53 -0.60 16.71
N THR A 427 19.61 0.04 16.25
CA THR A 427 20.10 -0.04 14.87
C THR A 427 21.54 -0.55 14.83
N ARG A 428 21.90 -1.33 13.80
CA ARG A 428 23.27 -1.77 13.49
C ARG A 428 23.58 -1.41 12.05
N GLY A 429 24.74 -0.77 11.81
CA GLY A 429 25.13 -0.37 10.46
C GLY A 429 24.26 0.75 9.87
N LEU A 430 23.70 1.62 10.71
CA LEU A 430 23.04 2.84 10.23
C LEU A 430 24.07 3.80 9.66
N ARG A 431 23.87 4.21 8.41
CA ARG A 431 24.72 5.18 7.71
C ARG A 431 23.92 6.44 7.38
N LEU A 432 24.41 7.57 7.80
CA LEU A 432 23.87 8.90 7.51
C LEU A 432 24.90 9.67 6.68
N ILE A 433 24.67 9.81 5.39
CA ILE A 433 25.58 10.43 4.44
C ILE A 433 24.89 11.66 3.85
N ASN A 434 25.44 12.85 4.09
CA ASN A 434 24.83 14.10 3.63
C ASN A 434 23.33 14.20 4.03
N VAL A 435 23.04 14.04 5.34
CA VAL A 435 21.69 14.13 5.92
C VAL A 435 21.56 15.45 6.67
N ASP A 436 20.62 16.29 6.23
CA ASP A 436 20.31 17.60 6.84
C ASP A 436 18.85 17.60 7.32
N VAL A 437 18.66 17.70 8.65
CA VAL A 437 17.35 17.81 9.30
C VAL A 437 17.25 19.10 10.06
N GLN A 438 16.45 20.03 9.57
CA GLN A 438 16.24 21.35 10.16
C GLN A 438 14.89 21.40 10.88
N THR A 439 14.93 21.42 12.21
CA THR A 439 13.72 21.52 13.03
C THR A 439 13.34 23.00 13.24
N VAL A 440 12.04 23.24 13.25
CA VAL A 440 11.49 24.54 13.67
C VAL A 440 11.33 24.54 15.19
N THR A 441 11.79 25.61 15.85
CA THR A 441 11.46 25.83 17.25
C THR A 441 9.96 26.10 17.33
N PRO A 442 9.16 25.36 18.12
CA PRO A 442 7.75 25.67 18.29
C PRO A 442 7.61 27.13 18.76
N ALA A 443 6.84 27.93 18.01
CA ALA A 443 6.49 29.27 18.51
C ALA A 443 5.79 29.10 19.86
N ALA A 444 6.39 29.60 20.92
CA ALA A 444 5.77 29.66 22.22
C ALA A 444 4.42 30.39 22.05
N ASN A 445 3.26 29.68 22.21
CA ASN A 445 1.90 30.20 22.14
C ASN A 445 1.16 30.12 20.77
N ALA A 446 1.13 28.98 20.11
CA ALA A 446 -0.01 28.68 19.24
C ALA A 446 -1.08 27.93 20.06
N LYS A 447 -2.16 28.62 20.47
CA LYS A 447 -3.34 27.95 21.03
C LYS A 447 -3.88 26.95 20.00
N PRO A 448 -4.28 25.73 20.42
CA PRO A 448 -4.88 24.79 19.49
C PRO A 448 -6.16 25.43 18.91
N VAL A 449 -6.22 25.52 17.60
CA VAL A 449 -7.46 25.80 16.88
C VAL A 449 -8.37 24.60 17.15
N ARG A 450 -9.50 24.86 17.83
CA ARG A 450 -10.51 23.87 18.18
C ARG A 450 -11.25 23.35 16.96
#